data_faa8804029fdbc1a2ed13dd149b1afd7
#
_entry.id   faa8804029fdbc1a2ed13dd149b1afd7
#
_cell.length_a   1.000
_cell.length_b   1.000
_cell.length_c   1.000
_cell.angle_alpha   90.00
_cell.angle_beta   90.00
_cell.angle_gamma   90.00
#
_symmetry.space_group_name_H-M   'P 1'
#
loop_
_entity.id
_entity.type
_entity.pdbx_description
1 polymer ?
#
loop_
_entity_poly.entity_id
_entity_poly.type
_entity_poly.pdbx_seq_one_letter_code
_entity_poly.pdbx_strand_id
1 'polypeptide(L)'
;MKKEDILGRWRIVDWRQDYDDGRSSYPLGQALRGFIEYSAHGMFCVIEKTDRPPLSASQWTASEADKVAAYSSYFSYAGGWEVEGESDRGTVIAHHVEHSLYPNWEGGIQRRTAQMRDGLLYLSARFEDGTPEARSAHLIWRRDA
;
A
#
# COMPACT_ATOMS: atom_id res chain seq x y z
N MET A 1 15.18 2.15 -12.78
CA MET A 1 14.76 0.80 -12.35
C MET A 1 13.88 0.21 -13.44
N LYS A 2 14.12 -1.02 -13.79
CA LYS A 2 13.38 -1.71 -14.84
C LYS A 2 12.27 -2.56 -14.23
N LYS A 3 11.31 -2.97 -15.07
CA LYS A 3 10.23 -3.87 -14.68
C LYS A 3 10.75 -5.14 -14.00
N GLU A 4 11.84 -5.71 -14.54
CA GLU A 4 12.45 -6.94 -14.02
C GLU A 4 12.98 -6.78 -12.60
N ASP A 5 13.40 -5.58 -12.23
CA ASP A 5 13.92 -5.32 -10.88
C ASP A 5 12.82 -5.36 -9.81
N ILE A 6 11.56 -5.20 -10.23
CA ILE A 6 10.42 -5.08 -9.32
C ILE A 6 9.65 -6.40 -9.22
N LEU A 7 9.71 -7.24 -10.25
CA LEU A 7 8.98 -8.50 -10.28
C LEU A 7 9.24 -9.35 -9.04
N GLY A 8 8.18 -10.00 -8.55
CA GLY A 8 8.22 -10.89 -7.41
C GLY A 8 7.44 -10.34 -6.22
N ARG A 9 7.65 -10.97 -5.07
CA ARG A 9 6.94 -10.64 -3.84
C ARG A 9 7.85 -9.88 -2.88
N TRP A 10 7.29 -8.84 -2.27
CA TRP A 10 7.96 -7.98 -1.32
C TRP A 10 7.15 -7.92 -0.03
N ARG A 11 7.78 -8.17 1.13
CA ARG A 11 7.13 -8.12 2.44
C ARG A 11 7.18 -6.70 3.00
N ILE A 12 6.09 -6.27 3.65
CA ILE A 12 6.02 -4.94 4.26
C ILE A 12 6.99 -4.84 5.42
N VAL A 13 7.73 -3.72 5.47
CA VAL A 13 8.60 -3.36 6.58
C VAL A 13 8.00 -2.21 7.37
N ASP A 14 7.53 -1.18 6.66
CA ASP A 14 7.00 0.03 7.31
C ASP A 14 5.99 0.74 6.41
N TRP A 15 5.02 1.37 7.00
CA TRP A 15 4.06 2.25 6.32
C TRP A 15 3.82 3.49 7.16
N ARG A 16 4.32 4.64 6.67
CA ARG A 16 4.26 5.92 7.35
C ARG A 16 3.69 6.99 6.43
N GLN A 17 2.99 7.95 7.01
CA GLN A 17 2.58 9.17 6.32
C GLN A 17 3.22 10.38 7.00
N ASP A 18 3.81 11.26 6.20
CA ASP A 18 4.37 12.52 6.64
C ASP A 18 3.54 13.66 6.04
N TYR A 19 2.87 14.41 6.90
CA TYR A 19 2.04 15.54 6.49
C TYR A 19 2.92 16.78 6.26
N ASP A 20 2.50 17.62 5.33
CA ASP A 20 3.25 18.83 5.00
C ASP A 20 3.32 19.82 6.16
N ASP A 21 2.38 19.75 7.11
CA ASP A 21 2.36 20.57 8.32
C ASP A 21 3.24 20.04 9.46
N GLY A 22 3.97 18.96 9.23
CA GLY A 22 4.89 18.38 10.21
C GLY A 22 4.34 17.22 11.02
N ARG A 23 3.04 16.91 10.92
CA ARG A 23 2.47 15.71 11.54
C ARG A 23 3.00 14.46 10.88
N SER A 24 3.04 13.36 11.62
CA SER A 24 3.31 12.01 11.09
C SER A 24 2.27 11.04 11.62
N SER A 25 1.97 10.01 10.85
CA SER A 25 1.06 8.95 11.28
C SER A 25 1.48 7.61 10.69
N TYR A 26 1.04 6.54 11.34
CA TYR A 26 1.17 5.17 10.86
C TYR A 26 -0.25 4.63 10.67
N PRO A 27 -0.77 4.57 9.43
CA PRO A 27 -2.18 4.25 9.18
C PRO A 27 -2.67 2.95 9.80
N LEU A 28 -1.82 1.90 9.82
CA LEU A 28 -2.12 0.62 10.47
C LEU A 28 -1.18 0.33 11.64
N GLY A 29 -0.52 1.36 12.20
CA GLY A 29 0.45 1.17 13.27
C GLY A 29 1.78 0.65 12.73
N GLN A 30 2.64 0.17 13.64
CA GLN A 30 3.99 -0.28 13.29
C GLN A 30 4.15 -1.79 13.32
N ALA A 31 3.20 -2.53 13.89
CA ALA A 31 3.20 -3.99 13.90
C ALA A 31 2.38 -4.48 12.70
N LEU A 32 3.07 -4.68 11.59
CA LEU A 32 2.47 -4.96 10.29
C LEU A 32 2.92 -6.30 9.74
N ARG A 33 2.07 -6.90 8.91
CA ARG A 33 2.42 -8.02 8.03
C ARG A 33 1.70 -7.85 6.70
N GLY A 34 2.20 -8.48 5.66
CA GLY A 34 1.61 -8.39 4.34
C GLY A 34 2.67 -8.30 3.27
N PHE A 35 2.21 -8.18 2.05
CA PHE A 35 3.12 -8.15 0.90
C PHE A 35 2.52 -7.36 -0.26
N ILE A 36 3.39 -6.96 -1.16
CA ILE A 36 3.03 -6.54 -2.50
C ILE A 36 3.70 -7.51 -3.48
N GLU A 37 2.96 -7.94 -4.48
CA GLU A 37 3.48 -8.86 -5.50
C GLU A 37 3.25 -8.26 -6.88
N TYR A 38 4.30 -8.31 -7.68
CA TYR A 38 4.27 -7.91 -9.08
C TYR A 38 4.56 -9.12 -9.95
N SER A 39 3.67 -9.41 -10.88
CA SER A 39 3.84 -10.53 -11.79
C SER A 39 3.48 -10.11 -13.21
N ALA A 40 3.69 -11.01 -14.17
CA ALA A 40 3.26 -10.79 -15.55
C ALA A 40 1.74 -10.62 -15.68
N HIS A 41 0.97 -11.10 -14.72
CA HIS A 41 -0.49 -11.07 -14.74
C HIS A 41 -1.08 -9.86 -14.01
N GLY A 42 -0.31 -9.17 -13.22
CA GLY A 42 -0.79 -8.02 -12.48
C GLY A 42 -0.06 -7.81 -11.16
N MET A 43 -0.67 -7.02 -10.27
CA MET A 43 -0.13 -6.75 -8.95
C MET A 43 -1.19 -6.98 -7.89
N PHE A 44 -0.75 -7.30 -6.70
CA PHE A 44 -1.60 -7.44 -5.51
C PHE A 44 -0.88 -6.89 -4.30
N CYS A 45 -1.57 -6.04 -3.55
CA CYS A 45 -1.04 -5.46 -2.31
C CYS A 45 -1.97 -5.81 -1.16
N VAL A 46 -1.43 -6.37 -0.09
CA VAL A 46 -2.16 -6.59 1.15
C VAL A 46 -1.29 -6.22 2.34
N ILE A 47 -1.85 -5.44 3.25
CA ILE A 47 -1.19 -5.02 4.48
C ILE A 47 -2.21 -5.12 5.60
N GLU A 48 -1.82 -5.69 6.73
CA GLU A 48 -2.69 -5.78 7.89
C GLU A 48 -1.92 -5.63 9.19
N LYS A 49 -2.65 -5.32 10.26
CA LYS A 49 -2.08 -5.35 11.61
C LYS A 49 -1.83 -6.79 12.04
N THR A 50 -0.78 -7.00 12.83
CA THR A 50 -0.46 -8.33 13.35
C THR A 50 -1.40 -8.77 14.47
N ASP A 51 -2.08 -7.83 15.13
CA ASP A 51 -2.91 -8.07 16.31
C ASP A 51 -4.43 -8.08 16.03
N ARG A 52 -4.82 -8.57 14.86
CA ARG A 52 -6.23 -8.66 14.48
C ARG A 52 -6.90 -9.82 15.20
N PRO A 53 -7.82 -9.56 16.15
CA PRO A 53 -8.56 -10.65 16.83
C PRO A 53 -9.61 -11.25 15.90
N PRO A 54 -9.92 -12.55 16.03
CA PRO A 54 -11.03 -13.14 15.30
C PRO A 54 -12.35 -12.53 15.74
N LEU A 55 -13.33 -12.52 14.83
CA LEU A 55 -14.67 -12.06 15.16
C LEU A 55 -15.38 -13.13 16.00
N SER A 56 -16.27 -12.69 16.90
CA SER A 56 -17.05 -13.59 17.75
C SER A 56 -18.25 -14.22 17.05
N ALA A 57 -18.51 -13.83 15.82
CA ALA A 57 -19.63 -14.31 14.99
C ALA A 57 -19.17 -14.46 13.54
N SER A 58 -20.07 -14.92 12.65
CA SER A 58 -19.73 -15.02 11.22
C SER A 58 -19.47 -13.65 10.63
N GLN A 59 -18.77 -13.62 9.48
CA GLN A 59 -18.49 -12.36 8.79
C GLN A 59 -19.75 -11.56 8.44
N TRP A 60 -20.91 -12.24 8.32
CA TRP A 60 -22.16 -11.59 7.95
C TRP A 60 -22.99 -11.16 9.14
N THR A 61 -22.84 -11.84 10.28
CA THR A 61 -23.62 -11.58 11.50
C THR A 61 -22.83 -10.88 12.61
N ALA A 62 -21.56 -10.59 12.35
CA ALA A 62 -20.73 -9.84 13.28
C ALA A 62 -21.32 -8.44 13.55
N SER A 63 -21.05 -7.89 14.73
CA SER A 63 -21.49 -6.54 15.09
C SER A 63 -20.88 -5.50 14.19
N GLU A 64 -21.50 -4.31 14.10
CA GLU A 64 -20.94 -3.20 13.36
C GLU A 64 -19.57 -2.81 13.88
N ALA A 65 -19.37 -2.80 15.20
CA ALA A 65 -18.08 -2.49 15.81
C ALA A 65 -17.00 -3.47 15.37
N ASP A 66 -17.30 -4.77 15.32
CA ASP A 66 -16.36 -5.79 14.84
C ASP A 66 -16.04 -5.60 13.36
N LYS A 67 -17.03 -5.28 12.55
CA LYS A 67 -16.84 -5.02 11.12
C LYS A 67 -15.97 -3.79 10.88
N VAL A 68 -16.18 -2.72 11.64
CA VAL A 68 -15.33 -1.52 11.57
C VAL A 68 -13.90 -1.85 11.97
N ALA A 69 -13.70 -2.60 13.04
CA ALA A 69 -12.37 -3.01 13.47
C ALA A 69 -11.66 -3.87 12.42
N ALA A 70 -12.39 -4.79 11.79
CA ALA A 70 -11.84 -5.61 10.71
C ALA A 70 -11.44 -4.77 9.50
N TYR A 71 -12.31 -3.86 9.06
CA TYR A 71 -12.02 -2.95 7.96
C TYR A 71 -10.82 -2.07 8.25
N SER A 72 -10.75 -1.50 9.45
CA SER A 72 -9.73 -0.51 9.84
C SER A 72 -8.36 -1.12 10.16
N SER A 73 -8.24 -2.44 10.19
CA SER A 73 -7.00 -3.16 10.48
C SER A 73 -6.42 -3.90 9.28
N TYR A 74 -6.97 -3.68 8.10
CA TYR A 74 -6.64 -4.41 6.89
C TYR A 74 -6.75 -3.50 5.68
N PHE A 75 -5.85 -3.66 4.70
CA PHE A 75 -5.94 -2.95 3.43
C PHE A 75 -5.46 -3.85 2.32
N SER A 76 -6.18 -3.83 1.19
CA SER A 76 -5.77 -4.56 0.00
C SER A 76 -6.30 -3.91 -1.26
N TYR A 77 -5.55 -4.06 -2.34
CA TYR A 77 -6.01 -3.72 -3.67
C TYR A 77 -5.20 -4.52 -4.70
N ALA A 78 -5.76 -4.66 -5.89
CA ALA A 78 -5.18 -5.46 -6.95
C ALA A 78 -5.57 -4.93 -8.31
N GLY A 79 -4.79 -5.27 -9.34
CA GLY A 79 -5.07 -4.90 -10.72
C GLY A 79 -3.85 -5.08 -11.61
N GLY A 80 -3.81 -4.31 -12.69
CA GLY A 80 -2.67 -4.27 -13.59
C GLY A 80 -1.59 -3.32 -13.11
N TRP A 81 -0.42 -3.34 -13.75
CA TRP A 81 0.65 -2.42 -13.43
C TRP A 81 1.60 -2.23 -14.60
N GLU A 82 2.28 -1.10 -14.59
CA GLU A 82 3.31 -0.81 -15.59
C GLU A 82 4.34 0.16 -15.01
N VAL A 83 5.53 0.12 -15.56
CA VAL A 83 6.56 1.14 -15.31
C VAL A 83 6.38 2.24 -16.35
N GLU A 84 6.07 3.44 -15.91
CA GLU A 84 5.80 4.57 -16.80
C GLU A 84 7.06 5.32 -17.20
N GLY A 85 8.13 5.25 -16.41
CA GLY A 85 9.39 5.92 -16.71
C GLY A 85 10.08 6.44 -15.47
N GLU A 86 11.11 7.24 -15.67
CA GLU A 86 11.92 7.82 -14.61
C GLU A 86 11.51 9.26 -14.33
N SER A 87 11.55 9.64 -13.04
CA SER A 87 11.43 11.03 -12.60
C SER A 87 12.67 11.40 -11.80
N ASP A 88 12.78 12.66 -11.39
CA ASP A 88 13.86 13.12 -10.51
C ASP A 88 13.82 12.48 -9.11
N ARG A 89 12.70 11.85 -8.74
CA ARG A 89 12.51 11.20 -7.45
C ARG A 89 12.62 9.68 -7.51
N GLY A 90 12.64 9.09 -8.69
CA GLY A 90 12.72 7.65 -8.88
C GLY A 90 11.87 7.15 -10.04
N THR A 91 11.67 5.85 -10.08
CA THR A 91 10.88 5.18 -11.11
C THR A 91 9.40 5.31 -10.82
N VAL A 92 8.62 5.75 -11.79
CA VAL A 92 7.16 5.86 -11.63
C VAL A 92 6.51 4.56 -12.04
N ILE A 93 5.75 3.96 -11.11
CA ILE A 93 4.97 2.76 -11.34
C ILE A 93 3.49 3.14 -11.25
N ALA A 94 2.72 2.75 -12.26
CA ALA A 94 1.26 2.92 -12.25
C ALA A 94 0.60 1.62 -11.85
N HIS A 95 -0.25 1.67 -10.83
CA HIS A 95 -1.14 0.59 -10.44
C HIS A 95 -2.52 0.90 -11.02
N HIS A 96 -2.97 0.07 -11.96
CA HIS A 96 -4.31 0.17 -12.55
C HIS A 96 -5.26 -0.64 -11.68
N VAL A 97 -5.98 0.03 -10.78
CA VAL A 97 -6.74 -0.65 -9.73
C VAL A 97 -8.04 -1.22 -10.28
N GLU A 98 -8.22 -2.53 -10.16
CA GLU A 98 -9.45 -3.22 -10.52
C GLU A 98 -10.31 -3.48 -9.29
N HIS A 99 -9.68 -3.86 -8.17
CA HIS A 99 -10.36 -4.19 -6.91
C HIS A 99 -9.63 -3.54 -5.74
N SER A 100 -10.39 -2.99 -4.80
CA SER A 100 -9.79 -2.33 -3.62
C SER A 100 -10.74 -2.42 -2.43
N LEU A 101 -10.18 -2.58 -1.24
CA LEU A 101 -10.93 -2.41 0.00
C LEU A 101 -11.54 -1.01 0.08
N TYR A 102 -10.82 0.00 -0.40
CA TYR A 102 -11.30 1.37 -0.52
C TYR A 102 -11.95 1.55 -1.91
N PRO A 103 -13.29 1.57 -2.00
CA PRO A 103 -13.98 1.53 -3.29
C PRO A 103 -13.61 2.67 -4.24
N ASN A 104 -13.23 3.83 -3.71
CA ASN A 104 -12.94 5.01 -4.52
C ASN A 104 -11.74 4.83 -5.46
N TRP A 105 -10.87 3.84 -5.18
CA TRP A 105 -9.73 3.56 -6.04
C TRP A 105 -10.06 2.67 -7.23
N GLU A 106 -11.20 1.98 -7.19
CA GLU A 106 -11.57 1.05 -8.26
C GLU A 106 -11.81 1.78 -9.58
N GLY A 107 -11.21 1.29 -10.65
CA GLY A 107 -11.27 1.90 -11.96
C GLY A 107 -10.29 3.04 -12.19
N GLY A 108 -9.49 3.40 -11.19
CA GLY A 108 -8.51 4.47 -11.27
C GLY A 108 -7.07 3.98 -11.31
N ILE A 109 -6.15 4.92 -11.26
CA ILE A 109 -4.71 4.66 -11.30
C ILE A 109 -4.09 5.22 -10.02
N GLN A 110 -3.30 4.40 -9.34
CA GLN A 110 -2.50 4.82 -8.20
C GLN A 110 -1.03 4.80 -8.61
N ARG A 111 -0.42 5.98 -8.70
CA ARG A 111 0.99 6.10 -9.07
C ARG A 111 1.86 6.09 -7.84
N ARG A 112 2.99 5.40 -7.95
CA ARG A 112 3.99 5.28 -6.90
C ARG A 112 5.35 5.64 -7.47
N THR A 113 6.17 6.32 -6.69
CA THR A 113 7.56 6.54 -7.04
C THR A 113 8.40 5.51 -6.31
N ALA A 114 9.17 4.73 -7.06
CA ALA A 114 9.95 3.62 -6.54
C ALA A 114 11.44 3.97 -6.51
N GLN A 115 12.08 3.67 -5.37
CA GLN A 115 13.53 3.73 -5.22
C GLN A 115 14.02 2.46 -4.54
N MET A 116 15.21 2.00 -4.94
CA MET A 116 15.88 0.89 -4.29
C MET A 116 17.01 1.44 -3.43
N ARG A 117 17.01 1.12 -2.12
CA ARG A 117 18.05 1.53 -1.19
C ARG A 117 18.39 0.37 -0.28
N ASP A 118 19.68 -0.01 -0.25
CA ASP A 118 20.16 -1.08 0.63
C ASP A 118 19.36 -2.38 0.49
N GLY A 119 18.94 -2.69 -0.74
CA GLY A 119 18.14 -3.89 -1.03
C GLY A 119 16.66 -3.78 -0.67
N LEU A 120 16.21 -2.64 -0.15
CA LEU A 120 14.81 -2.40 0.17
C LEU A 120 14.13 -1.58 -0.93
N LEU A 121 12.88 -1.89 -1.19
CA LEU A 121 12.05 -1.15 -2.13
C LEU A 121 11.26 -0.09 -1.37
N TYR A 122 11.47 1.18 -1.75
CA TYR A 122 10.74 2.32 -1.21
C TYR A 122 9.71 2.75 -2.23
N LEU A 123 8.44 2.66 -1.86
CA LEU A 123 7.33 3.18 -2.67
C LEU A 123 6.73 4.39 -1.98
N SER A 124 6.67 5.51 -2.66
CA SER A 124 6.09 6.74 -2.11
C SER A 124 5.02 7.31 -3.02
N ALA A 125 4.11 8.07 -2.43
CA ALA A 125 3.03 8.73 -3.17
C ALA A 125 2.60 10.00 -2.44
N ARG A 126 2.03 10.93 -3.20
CA ARG A 126 1.41 12.14 -2.66
C ARG A 126 -0.10 11.95 -2.60
N PHE A 127 -0.72 12.49 -1.55
CA PHE A 127 -2.16 12.48 -1.37
C PHE A 127 -2.65 13.85 -0.95
N GLU A 128 -3.83 14.22 -1.43
CA GLU A 128 -4.59 15.40 -1.03
C GLU A 128 -3.82 16.72 -1.11
N ASP A 129 -3.01 16.87 -2.15
CA ASP A 129 -2.28 18.11 -2.42
C ASP A 129 -3.25 19.30 -2.48
N GLY A 130 -2.81 20.42 -1.90
CA GLY A 130 -3.62 21.64 -1.85
C GLY A 130 -4.65 21.67 -0.74
N THR A 131 -4.65 20.68 0.16
CA THR A 131 -5.54 20.62 1.33
C THR A 131 -4.74 20.60 2.63
N PRO A 132 -5.38 20.82 3.80
CA PRO A 132 -4.70 20.65 5.08
C PRO A 132 -4.23 19.23 5.36
N GLU A 133 -4.72 18.25 4.60
CA GLU A 133 -4.35 16.83 4.72
C GLU A 133 -3.29 16.41 3.70
N ALA A 134 -2.65 17.37 3.03
CA ALA A 134 -1.59 17.09 2.06
C ALA A 134 -0.44 16.35 2.74
N ARG A 135 -0.03 15.24 2.14
CA ARG A 135 0.94 14.35 2.74
C ARG A 135 1.67 13.47 1.72
N SER A 136 2.81 12.96 2.16
CA SER A 136 3.53 11.89 1.46
C SER A 136 3.36 10.60 2.22
N ALA A 137 2.99 9.53 1.51
CA ALA A 137 2.98 8.18 2.06
C ALA A 137 4.28 7.48 1.67
N HIS A 138 4.86 6.76 2.61
CA HIS A 138 6.09 6.00 2.42
C HIS A 138 5.88 4.57 2.85
N LEU A 139 6.02 3.63 1.92
CA LEU A 139 5.94 2.20 2.20
C LEU A 139 7.29 1.57 1.86
N ILE A 140 7.83 0.83 2.80
CA ILE A 140 9.13 0.18 2.67
C ILE A 140 8.91 -1.33 2.65
N TRP A 141 9.55 -1.98 1.70
CA TRP A 141 9.35 -3.40 1.42
C TRP A 141 10.67 -4.13 1.32
N ARG A 142 10.69 -5.36 1.79
CA ARG A 142 11.84 -6.27 1.69
C ARG A 142 11.49 -7.42 0.76
N ARG A 143 12.40 -7.76 -0.15
CA ARG A 143 12.18 -8.88 -1.05
C ARG A 143 11.96 -10.17 -0.25
N ASP A 144 10.91 -10.88 -0.62
CA ASP A 144 10.62 -12.19 -0.06
C ASP A 144 11.59 -13.19 -0.68
N ALA A 145 12.35 -13.85 0.15
CA ALA A 145 13.39 -14.80 -0.31
C ALA A 145 12.79 -16.18 -0.59
#